data_ec45db45c878c291a219c7e10cc31da5
#
_entry.id   ec45db45c878c291a219c7e10cc31da5
#
_cell.length_a   1.000
_cell.length_b   1.000
_cell.length_c   1.000
_cell.angle_alpha   90.00
_cell.angle_beta   90.00
_cell.angle_gamma   90.00
#
_symmetry.space_group_name_H-M   'P 1'
#
loop_
_entity.id
_entity.type
_entity.pdbx_description
1 polymer ?
#
loop_
_entity_poly.entity_id
_entity_poly.type
_entity_poly.pdbx_seq_one_letter_code
_entity_poly.pdbx_strand_id
1 'polypeptide(L)'
;YKRMQGYNALWQPGTDHASIATEVKVIQSLKEQGINKADLTREEFLEKCWDWRKEYGGRIVKQLRKLGSSADWQRERFTMDEGCSHAVQEVFTKLYDKGWIYKGSRIVNWCPVCKTSISDAEVEHEEQNGFFWHINYPVVGEEGRFVEIATTRPETLFGDTAVAVNPDDERYQDIIGKTLKLPMTDREIPVIADAYVDKEFGTGCVKITPAHDPNDFEVGKRHNLEEIVVINDDATMNEKAGKYAGMDRYECRKALVDDLEKAGLLVKVVPHSHNVGVHDRCHTTVE
;
A
#
# COMPACT_ATOMS: atom_id res chain seq x y z
N TYR A 1 -35.21 -23.56 -1.60
CA TYR A 1 -35.77 -23.75 -2.93
C TYR A 1 -35.47 -25.16 -3.46
N LYS A 2 -34.20 -25.55 -3.64
CA LYS A 2 -33.81 -26.86 -4.21
C LYS A 2 -34.29 -28.05 -3.38
N ARG A 3 -34.26 -27.99 -2.03
CA ARG A 3 -34.86 -29.00 -1.17
C ARG A 3 -36.37 -29.17 -1.40
N MET A 4 -37.09 -28.05 -1.57
CA MET A 4 -38.53 -28.08 -1.87
C MET A 4 -38.84 -28.78 -3.22
N GLN A 5 -37.90 -28.78 -4.15
CA GLN A 5 -37.95 -29.49 -5.43
C GLN A 5 -37.45 -30.95 -5.37
N GLY A 6 -37.20 -31.48 -4.19
CA GLY A 6 -36.72 -32.86 -4.00
C GLY A 6 -35.19 -33.09 -4.18
N TYR A 7 -34.40 -32.03 -4.33
CA TYR A 7 -32.96 -32.16 -4.41
C TYR A 7 -32.34 -32.42 -3.03
N ASN A 8 -31.30 -33.25 -2.99
CA ASN A 8 -30.47 -33.40 -1.82
C ASN A 8 -29.46 -32.24 -1.76
N ALA A 9 -29.82 -31.17 -1.04
CA ALA A 9 -29.02 -29.94 -0.95
C ALA A 9 -28.28 -29.87 0.38
N LEU A 10 -26.96 -29.87 0.31
CA LEU A 10 -26.08 -29.65 1.46
C LEU A 10 -25.83 -28.15 1.65
N TRP A 11 -26.06 -27.66 2.84
CA TRP A 11 -25.57 -26.38 3.33
C TRP A 11 -24.63 -26.63 4.51
N GLN A 12 -23.33 -26.64 4.25
CA GLN A 12 -22.30 -26.80 5.29
C GLN A 12 -21.96 -25.42 5.87
N PRO A 13 -22.21 -25.15 7.16
CA PRO A 13 -21.86 -23.90 7.79
C PRO A 13 -20.40 -23.85 8.22
N GLY A 14 -19.87 -22.65 8.30
CA GLY A 14 -18.55 -22.40 8.86
C GLY A 14 -18.42 -20.98 9.36
N THR A 15 -17.42 -20.75 10.20
CA THR A 15 -17.06 -19.42 10.71
C THR A 15 -15.65 -19.08 10.29
N ASP A 16 -15.44 -17.82 9.90
CA ASP A 16 -14.14 -17.28 9.56
C ASP A 16 -13.45 -16.76 10.84
N HIS A 17 -12.12 -16.83 10.88
CA HIS A 17 -11.31 -16.25 11.95
C HIS A 17 -11.23 -14.72 11.88
N ALA A 18 -11.52 -14.10 10.72
CA ALA A 18 -11.65 -12.65 10.51
C ALA A 18 -10.53 -11.84 11.17
N SER A 19 -9.29 -12.18 10.88
CA SER A 19 -8.05 -11.73 11.53
C SER A 19 -8.07 -10.28 12.06
N ILE A 20 -8.06 -9.27 11.18
CA ILE A 20 -7.95 -7.85 11.56
C ILE A 20 -9.14 -7.40 12.44
N ALA A 21 -10.38 -7.77 12.07
CA ALA A 21 -11.56 -7.39 12.83
C ALA A 21 -11.56 -8.00 14.25
N THR A 22 -11.10 -9.24 14.38
CA THR A 22 -10.93 -9.90 15.70
C THR A 22 -9.85 -9.20 16.52
N GLU A 23 -8.69 -8.91 15.93
CA GLU A 23 -7.60 -8.21 16.61
C GLU A 23 -8.02 -6.84 17.13
N VAL A 24 -8.72 -6.03 16.32
CA VAL A 24 -9.24 -4.72 16.74
C VAL A 24 -10.12 -4.85 17.99
N LYS A 25 -11.01 -5.83 18.03
CA LYS A 25 -11.88 -6.06 19.17
C LYS A 25 -11.14 -6.55 20.41
N VAL A 26 -10.17 -7.44 20.25
CA VAL A 26 -9.30 -7.90 21.34
C VAL A 26 -8.47 -6.75 21.89
N ILE A 27 -7.86 -5.92 21.03
CA ILE A 27 -7.09 -4.74 21.46
C ILE A 27 -7.97 -3.75 22.20
N GLN A 28 -9.20 -3.50 21.74
CA GLN A 28 -10.14 -2.64 22.43
C GLN A 28 -10.46 -3.18 23.83
N SER A 29 -10.76 -4.47 23.96
CA SER A 29 -11.03 -5.12 25.23
C SER A 29 -9.83 -5.09 26.20
N LEU A 30 -8.60 -5.26 25.66
CA LEU A 30 -7.38 -5.15 26.45
C LEU A 30 -7.16 -3.72 26.97
N LYS A 31 -7.41 -2.71 26.14
CA LYS A 31 -7.32 -1.30 26.55
C LYS A 31 -8.30 -0.95 27.67
N GLU A 32 -9.52 -1.49 27.64
CA GLU A 32 -10.51 -1.34 28.73
C GLU A 32 -10.04 -1.96 30.04
N GLN A 33 -9.15 -2.95 29.97
CA GLN A 33 -8.50 -3.59 31.11
C GLN A 33 -7.17 -2.92 31.53
N GLY A 34 -6.75 -1.83 30.83
CA GLY A 34 -5.50 -1.13 31.07
C GLY A 34 -4.27 -1.84 30.51
N ILE A 35 -4.45 -2.81 29.62
CA ILE A 35 -3.35 -3.58 28.99
C ILE A 35 -3.08 -3.03 27.59
N ASN A 36 -1.81 -2.73 27.27
CA ASN A 36 -1.40 -2.35 25.92
C ASN A 36 -0.93 -3.59 25.15
N LYS A 37 -1.36 -3.75 23.88
CA LYS A 37 -0.86 -4.83 23.01
C LYS A 37 0.67 -4.86 22.93
N ALA A 38 1.33 -3.69 22.93
CA ALA A 38 2.77 -3.58 22.86
C ALA A 38 3.52 -4.20 24.06
N ASP A 39 2.83 -4.38 25.19
CA ASP A 39 3.40 -4.97 26.41
C ASP A 39 3.30 -6.51 26.42
N LEU A 40 2.62 -7.09 25.42
CA LEU A 40 2.41 -8.53 25.30
C LEU A 40 3.35 -9.14 24.25
N THR A 41 3.80 -10.36 24.53
CA THR A 41 4.43 -11.20 23.52
C THR A 41 3.39 -11.66 22.48
N ARG A 42 3.87 -12.16 21.33
CA ARG A 42 2.99 -12.70 20.29
C ARG A 42 2.12 -13.85 20.83
N GLU A 43 2.70 -14.72 21.61
CA GLU A 43 2.05 -15.89 22.22
C GLU A 43 0.93 -15.46 23.18
N GLU A 44 1.21 -14.52 24.08
CA GLU A 44 0.22 -13.97 25.01
C GLU A 44 -0.93 -13.28 24.29
N PHE A 45 -0.63 -12.53 23.24
CA PHE A 45 -1.68 -11.90 22.43
C PHE A 45 -2.54 -12.94 21.69
N LEU A 46 -1.95 -13.99 21.13
CA LEU A 46 -2.68 -15.10 20.50
C LEU A 46 -3.61 -15.81 21.49
N GLU A 47 -3.18 -16.02 22.75
CA GLU A 47 -4.05 -16.58 23.79
C GLU A 47 -5.29 -15.72 24.00
N LYS A 48 -5.15 -14.40 24.05
CA LYS A 48 -6.29 -13.46 24.16
C LYS A 48 -7.23 -13.56 22.96
N CYS A 49 -6.69 -13.72 21.75
CA CYS A 49 -7.50 -13.94 20.54
C CYS A 49 -8.27 -15.28 20.60
N TRP A 50 -7.63 -16.35 21.08
CA TRP A 50 -8.30 -17.64 21.28
C TRP A 50 -9.38 -17.60 22.36
N ASP A 51 -9.17 -16.86 23.45
CA ASP A 51 -10.18 -16.68 24.50
C ASP A 51 -11.37 -15.88 23.98
N TRP A 52 -11.13 -14.80 23.21
CA TRP A 52 -12.18 -14.08 22.51
C TRP A 52 -13.00 -14.99 21.59
N ARG A 53 -12.32 -15.83 20.81
CA ARG A 53 -12.99 -16.79 19.93
C ARG A 53 -13.84 -17.79 20.71
N LYS A 54 -13.37 -18.32 21.87
CA LYS A 54 -14.15 -19.23 22.71
C LYS A 54 -15.44 -18.58 23.19
N GLU A 55 -15.37 -17.30 23.57
CA GLU A 55 -16.51 -16.56 24.09
C GLU A 55 -17.51 -16.14 23.00
N TYR A 56 -17.01 -15.58 21.90
CA TYR A 56 -17.85 -14.93 20.88
C TYR A 56 -18.00 -15.75 19.58
N GLY A 57 -17.06 -16.59 19.23
CA GLY A 57 -17.00 -17.28 17.93
C GLY A 57 -18.20 -18.17 17.60
N GLY A 58 -18.85 -18.75 18.60
CA GLY A 58 -20.06 -19.56 18.39
C GLY A 58 -21.38 -18.79 18.41
N ARG A 59 -21.36 -17.46 18.58
CA ARG A 59 -22.60 -16.65 18.73
C ARG A 59 -23.45 -16.65 17.46
N ILE A 60 -22.84 -16.42 16.31
CA ILE A 60 -23.53 -16.38 15.01
C ILE A 60 -24.19 -17.75 14.68
N VAL A 61 -23.52 -18.84 14.96
CA VAL A 61 -24.06 -20.19 14.76
C VAL A 61 -25.29 -20.42 15.63
N LYS A 62 -25.23 -20.02 16.91
CA LYS A 62 -26.39 -20.10 17.81
C LYS A 62 -27.56 -19.23 17.33
N GLN A 63 -27.29 -18.06 16.79
CA GLN A 63 -28.32 -17.17 16.22
C GLN A 63 -28.98 -17.79 15.00
N LEU A 64 -28.19 -18.33 14.05
CA LEU A 64 -28.70 -19.00 12.86
C LEU A 64 -29.57 -20.22 13.21
N ARG A 65 -29.19 -21.02 14.21
CA ARG A 65 -30.01 -22.14 14.71
C ARG A 65 -31.35 -21.64 15.26
N LYS A 66 -31.37 -20.52 16.02
CA LYS A 66 -32.60 -19.90 16.52
C LYS A 66 -33.50 -19.37 15.42
N LEU A 67 -32.93 -18.90 14.31
CA LEU A 67 -33.68 -18.48 13.14
C LEU A 67 -34.27 -19.65 12.32
N GLY A 68 -34.00 -20.90 12.73
CA GLY A 68 -34.50 -22.10 12.04
C GLY A 68 -33.74 -22.46 10.77
N SER A 69 -32.50 -21.98 10.60
CA SER A 69 -31.69 -22.34 9.44
C SER A 69 -31.38 -23.82 9.39
N SER A 70 -31.67 -24.48 8.27
CA SER A 70 -31.53 -25.93 8.07
C SER A 70 -30.16 -26.31 7.49
N ALA A 71 -29.09 -25.89 8.16
CA ALA A 71 -27.73 -26.24 7.79
C ALA A 71 -27.31 -27.60 8.40
N ASP A 72 -26.26 -28.19 7.84
CA ASP A 72 -25.60 -29.39 8.38
C ASP A 72 -24.67 -29.02 9.55
N TRP A 73 -25.26 -28.83 10.71
CA TRP A 73 -24.55 -28.41 11.91
C TRP A 73 -23.54 -29.43 12.45
N GLN A 74 -23.60 -30.67 12.02
CA GLN A 74 -22.63 -31.70 12.43
C GLN A 74 -21.30 -31.54 11.69
N ARG A 75 -21.34 -30.91 10.49
CA ARG A 75 -20.17 -30.61 9.70
C ARG A 75 -19.75 -29.14 9.79
N GLU A 76 -20.12 -28.47 10.87
CA GLU A 76 -19.65 -27.11 11.13
C GLU A 76 -18.12 -27.03 11.10
N ARG A 77 -17.59 -26.04 10.42
CA ARG A 77 -16.15 -25.82 10.26
C ARG A 77 -15.74 -24.45 10.81
N PHE A 78 -14.47 -24.34 11.12
CA PHE A 78 -13.79 -23.06 11.43
C PHE A 78 -12.53 -22.96 10.56
N THR A 79 -12.30 -21.80 9.96
CA THR A 79 -11.22 -21.64 8.97
C THR A 79 -9.81 -21.96 9.51
N MET A 80 -9.62 -21.95 10.85
CA MET A 80 -8.35 -22.35 11.47
C MET A 80 -8.49 -23.68 12.26
N ASP A 81 -9.50 -24.52 11.98
CA ASP A 81 -9.52 -25.86 12.55
C ASP A 81 -8.43 -26.76 11.93
N GLU A 82 -8.12 -27.86 12.58
CA GLU A 82 -7.04 -28.75 12.18
C GLU A 82 -7.17 -29.23 10.72
N GLY A 83 -8.39 -29.61 10.28
CA GLY A 83 -8.62 -30.09 8.92
C GLY A 83 -8.47 -28.99 7.88
N CYS A 84 -8.95 -27.77 8.15
CA CYS A 84 -8.77 -26.63 7.26
C CYS A 84 -7.28 -26.22 7.20
N SER A 85 -6.59 -26.22 8.35
CA SER A 85 -5.15 -25.93 8.41
C SER A 85 -4.33 -26.91 7.60
N HIS A 86 -4.62 -28.21 7.73
CA HIS A 86 -3.97 -29.25 6.94
C HIS A 86 -4.23 -29.08 5.44
N ALA A 87 -5.48 -28.79 5.04
CA ALA A 87 -5.83 -28.58 3.64
C ALA A 87 -5.09 -27.38 3.03
N VAL A 88 -4.94 -26.27 3.78
CA VAL A 88 -4.17 -25.09 3.35
C VAL A 88 -2.70 -25.44 3.14
N GLN A 89 -2.08 -26.19 4.08
CA GLN A 89 -0.69 -26.62 3.95
C GLN A 89 -0.47 -27.52 2.73
N GLU A 90 -1.37 -28.46 2.50
CA GLU A 90 -1.31 -29.34 1.33
C GLU A 90 -1.39 -28.58 0.01
N VAL A 91 -2.35 -27.65 -0.10
CA VAL A 91 -2.53 -26.84 -1.31
C VAL A 91 -1.32 -25.93 -1.53
N PHE A 92 -0.83 -25.28 -0.48
CA PHE A 92 0.35 -24.43 -0.57
C PHE A 92 1.57 -25.21 -1.08
N THR A 93 1.86 -26.36 -0.47
CA THR A 93 2.99 -27.22 -0.87
C THR A 93 2.87 -27.66 -2.33
N LYS A 94 1.68 -28.12 -2.73
CA LYS A 94 1.44 -28.55 -4.12
C LYS A 94 1.62 -27.42 -5.15
N LEU A 95 1.22 -26.20 -4.80
CA LEU A 95 1.39 -25.03 -5.67
C LEU A 95 2.87 -24.59 -5.73
N TYR A 96 3.58 -24.68 -4.62
CA TYR A 96 5.02 -24.41 -4.56
C TYR A 96 5.81 -25.41 -5.41
N ASP A 97 5.53 -26.71 -5.28
CA ASP A 97 6.19 -27.77 -6.05
C ASP A 97 5.94 -27.63 -7.56
N LYS A 98 4.80 -27.05 -7.96
CA LYS A 98 4.50 -26.71 -9.36
C LYS A 98 5.17 -25.42 -9.85
N GLY A 99 5.87 -24.71 -8.99
CA GLY A 99 6.50 -23.43 -9.31
C GLY A 99 5.52 -22.26 -9.49
N TRP A 100 4.26 -22.40 -9.06
CA TRP A 100 3.25 -21.36 -9.15
C TRP A 100 3.32 -20.35 -7.99
N ILE A 101 3.88 -20.79 -6.86
CA ILE A 101 4.17 -19.94 -5.71
C ILE A 101 5.67 -19.66 -5.69
N TYR A 102 6.04 -18.42 -5.63
CA TYR A 102 7.43 -17.96 -5.51
C TYR A 102 7.50 -16.73 -4.60
N LYS A 103 8.68 -16.45 -4.05
CA LYS A 103 8.93 -15.24 -3.26
C LYS A 103 9.30 -14.09 -4.20
N GLY A 104 8.62 -12.96 -4.06
CA GLY A 104 8.88 -11.75 -4.84
C GLY A 104 8.28 -10.51 -4.20
N SER A 105 8.74 -9.35 -4.64
CA SER A 105 8.18 -8.06 -4.22
C SER A 105 6.96 -7.72 -5.08
N ARG A 106 5.99 -7.08 -4.46
CA ARG A 106 4.81 -6.49 -5.10
C ARG A 106 4.40 -5.23 -4.35
N ILE A 107 3.85 -4.27 -5.07
CA ILE A 107 3.15 -3.15 -4.44
C ILE A 107 1.87 -3.69 -3.80
N VAL A 108 1.64 -3.30 -2.56
CA VAL A 108 0.43 -3.60 -1.79
C VAL A 108 -0.05 -2.34 -1.11
N ASN A 109 -1.36 -2.26 -0.85
CA ASN A 109 -1.89 -1.20 -0.01
C ASN A 109 -1.46 -1.44 1.45
N TRP A 110 -0.80 -0.48 2.06
CA TRP A 110 -0.31 -0.56 3.43
C TRP A 110 -0.99 0.48 4.33
N CYS A 111 -1.48 0.05 5.49
CA CYS A 111 -2.00 0.96 6.50
C CYS A 111 -0.95 1.20 7.60
N PRO A 112 -0.36 2.42 7.70
CA PRO A 112 0.70 2.70 8.66
C PRO A 112 0.22 2.75 10.12
N VAL A 113 -1.07 2.98 10.35
CA VAL A 113 -1.66 2.96 11.70
C VAL A 113 -1.95 1.54 12.16
N CYS A 114 -2.55 0.71 11.30
CA CYS A 114 -2.82 -0.69 11.61
C CYS A 114 -1.59 -1.58 11.45
N LYS A 115 -0.54 -1.09 10.76
CA LYS A 115 0.72 -1.80 10.45
C LYS A 115 0.46 -3.14 9.78
N THR A 116 -0.36 -3.10 8.72
CA THR A 116 -0.73 -4.28 7.93
C THR A 116 -1.00 -3.90 6.49
N SER A 117 -0.80 -4.85 5.59
CA SER A 117 -1.35 -4.78 4.24
C SER A 117 -2.87 -4.92 4.29
N ILE A 118 -3.56 -4.22 3.40
CA ILE A 118 -5.01 -4.25 3.25
C ILE A 118 -5.37 -4.59 1.81
N SER A 119 -6.53 -5.22 1.61
CA SER A 119 -7.03 -5.53 0.27
C SER A 119 -7.60 -4.30 -0.43
N ASP A 120 -7.71 -4.34 -1.75
CA ASP A 120 -8.34 -3.25 -2.52
C ASP A 120 -9.79 -2.99 -2.09
N ALA A 121 -10.50 -4.01 -1.58
CA ALA A 121 -11.86 -3.87 -1.08
C ALA A 121 -11.96 -3.11 0.25
N GLU A 122 -10.84 -2.95 0.97
CA GLU A 122 -10.74 -2.20 2.24
C GLU A 122 -10.21 -0.77 2.02
N VAL A 123 -9.97 -0.39 0.76
CA VAL A 123 -9.55 0.97 0.40
C VAL A 123 -10.76 1.74 -0.09
N GLU A 124 -11.15 2.76 0.65
CA GLU A 124 -12.12 3.76 0.23
C GLU A 124 -11.41 4.94 -0.41
N HIS A 125 -12.06 5.59 -1.38
CA HIS A 125 -11.48 6.76 -2.04
C HIS A 125 -12.22 8.02 -1.60
N GLU A 126 -11.48 8.95 -1.00
CA GLU A 126 -11.99 10.23 -0.55
C GLU A 126 -11.38 11.36 -1.38
N GLU A 127 -12.22 12.30 -1.81
CA GLU A 127 -11.74 13.51 -2.47
C GLU A 127 -11.06 14.41 -1.43
N GLN A 128 -9.77 14.70 -1.65
CA GLN A 128 -8.98 15.54 -0.77
C GLN A 128 -8.40 16.73 -1.54
N ASN A 129 -8.45 17.88 -0.90
CA ASN A 129 -7.76 19.06 -1.39
C ASN A 129 -6.26 18.95 -1.11
N GLY A 130 -5.48 18.98 -2.16
CA GLY A 130 -4.04 18.94 -2.13
C GLY A 130 -3.43 19.95 -3.09
N PHE A 131 -2.23 19.65 -3.53
CA PHE A 131 -1.50 20.50 -4.45
C PHE A 131 -0.72 19.66 -5.45
N PHE A 132 -0.46 20.22 -6.61
CA PHE A 132 0.67 19.83 -7.46
C PHE A 132 1.85 20.73 -7.13
N TRP A 133 2.95 20.13 -6.71
CA TRP A 133 4.24 20.79 -6.57
C TRP A 133 5.04 20.60 -7.84
N HIS A 134 5.38 21.69 -8.50
CA HIS A 134 6.18 21.71 -9.71
C HIS A 134 7.65 21.93 -9.33
N ILE A 135 8.50 20.94 -9.61
CA ILE A 135 9.89 20.87 -9.17
C ILE A 135 10.80 20.71 -10.37
N ASN A 136 11.86 21.52 -10.42
CA ASN A 136 12.90 21.46 -11.45
C ASN A 136 13.96 20.40 -11.10
N TYR A 137 14.16 19.44 -11.99
CA TYR A 137 15.24 18.47 -11.94
C TYR A 137 16.34 18.91 -12.90
N PRO A 138 17.53 19.31 -12.41
CA PRO A 138 18.63 19.79 -13.28
C PRO A 138 19.14 18.69 -14.21
N VAL A 139 19.40 19.04 -15.46
CA VAL A 139 20.03 18.14 -16.43
C VAL A 139 21.55 18.13 -16.18
N VAL A 140 22.12 16.95 -15.95
CA VAL A 140 23.55 16.81 -15.68
C VAL A 140 24.37 17.21 -16.89
N GLY A 141 25.36 18.10 -16.69
CA GLY A 141 26.25 18.60 -17.76
C GLY A 141 25.65 19.73 -18.62
N GLU A 142 24.42 20.18 -18.33
CA GLU A 142 23.78 21.30 -19.07
C GLU A 142 23.35 22.39 -18.08
N GLU A 143 24.23 23.36 -17.85
CA GLU A 143 23.97 24.44 -16.88
C GLU A 143 22.70 25.24 -17.25
N GLY A 144 21.83 25.46 -16.28
CA GLY A 144 20.59 26.22 -16.45
C GLY A 144 19.47 25.43 -17.15
N ARG A 145 19.68 24.17 -17.51
CA ARG A 145 18.63 23.33 -18.09
C ARG A 145 17.98 22.43 -17.03
N PHE A 146 16.64 22.40 -17.04
CA PHE A 146 15.84 21.65 -16.10
C PHE A 146 14.75 20.85 -16.80
N VAL A 147 14.31 19.78 -16.15
CA VAL A 147 13.06 19.07 -16.47
C VAL A 147 12.07 19.35 -15.33
N GLU A 148 10.92 19.94 -15.66
CA GLU A 148 9.88 20.28 -14.69
C GLU A 148 8.99 19.05 -14.44
N ILE A 149 8.91 18.63 -13.19
CA ILE A 149 8.07 17.50 -12.70
C ILE A 149 6.96 18.05 -11.83
N ALA A 150 5.72 17.59 -12.05
CA ALA A 150 4.58 17.90 -11.18
C ALA A 150 4.22 16.64 -10.36
N THR A 151 4.14 16.78 -9.05
CA THR A 151 3.81 15.66 -8.14
C THR A 151 2.86 16.11 -7.03
N THR A 152 2.00 15.19 -6.59
CA THR A 152 1.16 15.36 -5.38
C THR A 152 1.85 14.82 -4.12
N ARG A 153 2.97 14.09 -4.28
CA ARG A 153 3.70 13.42 -3.20
C ARG A 153 5.21 13.74 -3.24
N PRO A 154 5.61 15.01 -2.96
CA PRO A 154 7.03 15.38 -3.03
C PRO A 154 7.91 14.59 -2.07
N GLU A 155 7.41 14.12 -0.92
CA GLU A 155 8.14 13.31 0.06
C GLU A 155 8.68 12.00 -0.49
N THR A 156 8.08 11.46 -1.55
CA THR A 156 8.58 10.23 -2.18
C THR A 156 9.75 10.45 -3.14
N LEU A 157 10.15 11.70 -3.38
CA LEU A 157 11.25 12.09 -4.28
C LEU A 157 12.53 11.30 -4.02
N PHE A 158 12.84 11.03 -2.76
CA PHE A 158 14.04 10.26 -2.37
C PHE A 158 14.07 8.83 -2.92
N GLY A 159 12.90 8.31 -3.33
CA GLY A 159 12.76 7.00 -3.95
C GLY A 159 12.74 7.02 -5.49
N ASP A 160 12.84 8.19 -6.11
CA ASP A 160 12.83 8.28 -7.57
C ASP A 160 14.03 7.58 -8.18
N THR A 161 13.80 6.80 -9.22
CA THR A 161 14.83 6.04 -9.94
C THR A 161 14.90 6.36 -11.43
N ALA A 162 13.92 7.09 -11.95
CA ALA A 162 13.94 7.64 -13.31
C ALA A 162 12.94 8.81 -13.42
N VAL A 163 13.04 9.55 -14.51
CA VAL A 163 11.95 10.39 -15.03
C VAL A 163 11.54 9.80 -16.38
N ALA A 164 10.25 9.54 -16.57
CA ALA A 164 9.70 9.03 -17.80
C ALA A 164 9.08 10.15 -18.64
N VAL A 165 9.26 10.07 -19.95
CA VAL A 165 8.63 10.92 -20.95
C VAL A 165 8.00 10.05 -22.03
N ASN A 166 6.99 10.55 -22.72
CA ASN A 166 6.42 9.82 -23.85
C ASN A 166 7.38 9.85 -25.05
N PRO A 167 7.69 8.72 -25.71
CA PRO A 167 8.60 8.68 -26.84
C PRO A 167 8.15 9.52 -28.04
N ASP A 168 6.85 9.80 -28.15
CA ASP A 168 6.27 10.61 -29.24
C ASP A 168 6.09 12.08 -28.86
N ASP A 169 6.62 12.51 -27.69
CA ASP A 169 6.58 13.91 -27.27
C ASP A 169 7.80 14.67 -27.76
N GLU A 170 7.61 15.49 -28.78
CA GLU A 170 8.68 16.27 -29.41
C GLU A 170 9.40 17.22 -28.44
N ARG A 171 8.74 17.63 -27.36
CA ARG A 171 9.31 18.54 -26.33
C ARG A 171 10.49 17.91 -25.59
N TYR A 172 10.54 16.58 -25.51
CA TYR A 172 11.45 15.85 -24.63
C TYR A 172 12.35 14.83 -25.36
N GLN A 173 12.24 14.69 -26.68
CA GLN A 173 13.03 13.72 -27.41
C GLN A 173 14.55 13.90 -27.24
N ASP A 174 14.99 15.14 -27.11
CA ASP A 174 16.41 15.46 -26.96
C ASP A 174 16.98 15.21 -25.55
N ILE A 175 16.11 14.93 -24.55
CA ILE A 175 16.53 14.58 -23.18
C ILE A 175 16.45 13.08 -22.89
N ILE A 176 15.81 12.27 -23.74
CA ILE A 176 15.76 10.81 -23.56
C ILE A 176 17.17 10.24 -23.49
N GLY A 177 17.45 9.45 -22.47
CA GLY A 177 18.78 8.87 -22.23
C GLY A 177 19.77 9.81 -21.52
N LYS A 178 19.40 11.08 -21.25
CA LYS A 178 20.20 11.96 -20.40
C LYS A 178 19.99 11.64 -18.91
N THR A 179 20.82 12.23 -18.10
CA THR A 179 20.81 12.06 -16.64
C THR A 179 20.34 13.34 -15.98
N LEU A 180 19.50 13.22 -14.96
CA LEU A 180 19.03 14.32 -14.13
C LEU A 180 19.62 14.22 -12.73
N LYS A 181 19.95 15.35 -12.13
CA LYS A 181 20.29 15.44 -10.72
C LYS A 181 19.01 15.36 -9.90
N LEU A 182 18.91 14.37 -9.02
CA LEU A 182 17.77 14.25 -8.12
C LEU A 182 17.83 15.36 -7.04
N PRO A 183 16.84 16.25 -6.96
CA PRO A 183 16.87 17.37 -6.01
C PRO A 183 17.10 16.92 -4.56
N MET A 184 17.79 17.74 -3.77
CA MET A 184 18.09 17.50 -2.34
C MET A 184 18.88 16.22 -2.05
N THR A 185 19.46 15.59 -3.06
CA THR A 185 20.28 14.37 -2.91
C THR A 185 21.57 14.48 -3.73
N ASP A 186 22.48 13.50 -3.56
CA ASP A 186 23.67 13.34 -4.42
C ASP A 186 23.44 12.34 -5.57
N ARG A 187 22.21 11.82 -5.70
CA ARG A 187 21.85 10.83 -6.70
C ARG A 187 21.59 11.47 -8.06
N GLU A 188 21.85 10.69 -9.08
CA GLU A 188 21.53 10.97 -10.47
C GLU A 188 20.60 9.87 -11.00
N ILE A 189 19.61 10.25 -11.81
CA ILE A 189 18.60 9.34 -12.35
C ILE A 189 18.46 9.55 -13.85
N PRO A 190 18.18 8.48 -14.65
CA PRO A 190 18.03 8.59 -16.08
C PRO A 190 16.69 9.16 -16.49
N VAL A 191 16.64 9.77 -17.68
CA VAL A 191 15.39 10.02 -18.41
C VAL A 191 15.12 8.84 -19.33
N ILE A 192 13.96 8.20 -19.15
CA ILE A 192 13.52 7.04 -19.93
C ILE A 192 12.33 7.39 -20.82
N ALA A 193 12.15 6.64 -21.91
CA ALA A 193 10.98 6.75 -22.78
C ALA A 193 9.99 5.64 -22.45
N ASP A 194 8.75 6.01 -22.08
CA ASP A 194 7.67 5.04 -21.83
C ASP A 194 6.31 5.58 -22.31
N ALA A 195 5.61 4.79 -23.09
CA ALA A 195 4.29 5.15 -23.64
C ALA A 195 3.18 5.29 -22.56
N TYR A 196 3.46 4.89 -21.32
CA TYR A 196 2.59 5.13 -20.16
C TYR A 196 2.34 6.62 -19.92
N VAL A 197 3.34 7.48 -20.24
CA VAL A 197 3.25 8.92 -19.98
C VAL A 197 2.25 9.59 -20.93
N ASP A 198 1.23 10.23 -20.36
CA ASP A 198 0.30 11.07 -21.10
C ASP A 198 0.94 12.44 -21.37
N LYS A 199 1.10 12.78 -22.64
CA LYS A 199 1.74 14.05 -23.10
C LYS A 199 0.94 15.28 -22.69
N GLU A 200 -0.38 15.13 -22.56
CA GLU A 200 -1.30 16.24 -22.28
C GLU A 200 -1.52 16.44 -20.77
N PHE A 201 -1.09 15.48 -19.94
CA PHE A 201 -1.28 15.57 -18.49
C PHE A 201 -0.07 16.20 -17.78
N GLY A 202 -0.32 17.19 -16.94
CA GLY A 202 0.71 17.87 -16.15
C GLY A 202 1.79 18.52 -17.01
N THR A 203 3.04 18.14 -16.79
CA THR A 203 4.19 18.61 -17.58
C THR A 203 4.50 17.74 -18.79
N GLY A 204 3.90 16.55 -18.90
CA GLY A 204 4.29 15.51 -19.85
C GLY A 204 5.55 14.73 -19.42
N CYS A 205 6.04 14.99 -18.21
CA CYS A 205 7.12 14.24 -17.56
C CYS A 205 6.62 13.67 -16.24
N VAL A 206 6.93 12.40 -15.97
CA VAL A 206 6.52 11.70 -14.75
C VAL A 206 7.75 11.20 -14.02
N LYS A 207 7.89 11.52 -12.73
CA LYS A 207 8.87 10.88 -11.86
C LYS A 207 8.48 9.43 -11.65
N ILE A 208 9.43 8.53 -11.64
CA ILE A 208 9.18 7.09 -11.44
C ILE A 208 9.76 6.66 -10.10
N THR A 209 8.84 6.26 -9.20
CA THR A 209 9.13 5.83 -7.83
C THR A 209 8.59 4.42 -7.62
N PRO A 210 9.25 3.38 -8.10
CA PRO A 210 8.70 2.01 -8.18
C PRO A 210 8.24 1.43 -6.85
N ALA A 211 8.82 1.86 -5.72
CA ALA A 211 8.46 1.38 -4.40
C ALA A 211 7.24 2.07 -3.78
N HIS A 212 6.69 3.14 -4.39
CA HIS A 212 5.66 3.99 -3.77
C HIS A 212 4.46 4.31 -4.68
N ASP A 213 4.41 3.75 -5.89
CA ASP A 213 3.28 3.90 -6.80
C ASP A 213 3.11 2.63 -7.65
N PRO A 214 1.88 2.07 -7.77
CA PRO A 214 1.64 0.84 -8.54
C PRO A 214 1.97 0.97 -10.03
N ASN A 215 1.71 2.12 -10.63
CA ASN A 215 2.00 2.34 -12.04
C ASN A 215 3.51 2.50 -12.27
N ASP A 216 4.18 3.22 -11.37
CA ASP A 216 5.64 3.38 -11.40
C ASP A 216 6.35 2.04 -11.19
N PHE A 217 5.79 1.15 -10.38
CA PHE A 217 6.29 -0.22 -10.21
C PHE A 217 6.28 -1.01 -11.53
N GLU A 218 5.20 -0.92 -12.31
CA GLU A 218 5.13 -1.60 -13.61
C GLU A 218 6.08 -0.95 -14.66
N VAL A 219 6.23 0.39 -14.62
CA VAL A 219 7.27 1.08 -15.42
C VAL A 219 8.66 0.61 -14.97
N GLY A 220 8.89 0.56 -13.66
CA GLY A 220 10.15 0.10 -13.07
C GLY A 220 10.55 -1.30 -13.53
N LYS A 221 9.61 -2.23 -13.58
CA LYS A 221 9.84 -3.58 -14.12
C LYS A 221 10.24 -3.58 -15.60
N ARG A 222 9.52 -2.80 -16.42
CA ARG A 222 9.83 -2.73 -17.88
C ARG A 222 11.23 -2.21 -18.16
N HIS A 223 11.67 -1.26 -17.33
CA HIS A 223 12.98 -0.59 -17.48
C HIS A 223 14.05 -1.12 -16.52
N ASN A 224 13.76 -2.17 -15.74
CA ASN A 224 14.68 -2.75 -14.76
C ASN A 224 15.23 -1.72 -13.77
N LEU A 225 14.36 -0.83 -13.26
CA LEU A 225 14.72 0.20 -12.30
C LEU A 225 14.77 -0.38 -10.87
N GLU A 226 15.56 0.26 -10.02
CA GLU A 226 15.65 -0.12 -8.61
C GLU A 226 14.38 0.26 -7.84
N GLU A 227 13.96 -0.59 -6.89
CA GLU A 227 12.86 -0.33 -5.96
C GLU A 227 13.43 0.27 -4.67
N ILE A 228 13.33 1.59 -4.50
CA ILE A 228 13.88 2.30 -3.34
C ILE A 228 12.76 2.69 -2.38
N VAL A 229 12.58 1.92 -1.32
CA VAL A 229 11.66 2.27 -0.23
C VAL A 229 12.24 3.41 0.59
N VAL A 230 11.44 4.47 0.82
CA VAL A 230 11.86 5.67 1.59
C VAL A 230 10.94 6.00 2.76
N ILE A 231 9.81 5.31 2.88
CA ILE A 231 8.84 5.45 3.96
C ILE A 231 8.82 4.14 4.75
N ASN A 232 8.92 4.24 6.08
CA ASN A 232 8.83 3.11 7.01
C ASN A 232 7.37 2.64 7.18
N ASP A 233 7.18 1.47 7.80
CA ASP A 233 5.88 0.86 8.07
C ASP A 233 4.93 1.73 8.91
N ASP A 234 5.45 2.73 9.64
CA ASP A 234 4.70 3.68 10.45
C ASP A 234 4.53 5.05 9.78
N ALA A 235 4.80 5.14 8.49
CA ALA A 235 4.77 6.36 7.67
C ALA A 235 5.82 7.42 8.06
N THR A 236 6.85 7.08 8.81
CA THR A 236 8.02 7.95 8.97
C THR A 236 9.00 7.74 7.82
N MET A 237 9.79 8.77 7.51
CA MET A 237 10.84 8.68 6.50
C MET A 237 12.01 7.83 7.02
N ASN A 238 12.56 6.96 6.18
CA ASN A 238 13.73 6.16 6.55
C ASN A 238 15.06 6.90 6.28
N GLU A 239 16.18 6.22 6.52
CA GLU A 239 17.54 6.78 6.38
C GLU A 239 17.88 7.26 4.97
N LYS A 240 17.20 6.76 3.92
CA LYS A 240 17.41 7.18 2.53
C LYS A 240 16.90 8.59 2.25
N ALA A 241 16.02 9.12 3.10
CA ALA A 241 15.59 10.51 3.06
C ALA A 241 16.60 11.50 3.66
N GLY A 242 17.79 11.05 4.07
CA GLY A 242 18.87 11.89 4.58
C GLY A 242 18.46 12.69 5.81
N LYS A 243 18.58 14.02 5.75
CA LYS A 243 18.23 14.90 6.88
C LYS A 243 16.76 14.86 7.31
N TYR A 244 15.87 14.29 6.51
CA TYR A 244 14.45 14.15 6.81
C TYR A 244 14.11 12.79 7.45
N ALA A 245 15.10 11.93 7.66
CA ALA A 245 14.91 10.62 8.30
C ALA A 245 14.27 10.77 9.70
N GLY A 246 13.28 9.92 9.98
CA GLY A 246 12.52 9.96 11.25
C GLY A 246 11.36 10.95 11.28
N MET A 247 11.23 11.86 10.32
CA MET A 247 10.05 12.73 10.21
C MET A 247 8.82 11.96 9.73
N ASP A 248 7.64 12.35 10.20
CA ASP A 248 6.38 11.94 9.57
C ASP A 248 6.38 12.37 8.09
N ARG A 249 5.77 11.57 7.21
CA ARG A 249 5.71 11.84 5.76
C ARG A 249 5.18 13.24 5.40
N TYR A 250 4.20 13.74 6.13
CA TYR A 250 3.61 15.07 5.88
C TYR A 250 4.48 16.19 6.45
N GLU A 251 5.19 15.96 7.56
CA GLU A 251 6.19 16.89 8.08
C GLU A 251 7.37 16.98 7.13
N CYS A 252 7.84 15.83 6.62
CA CYS A 252 8.87 15.77 5.59
C CYS A 252 8.45 16.54 4.34
N ARG A 253 7.21 16.33 3.85
CA ARG A 253 6.66 17.06 2.68
C ARG A 253 6.80 18.58 2.85
N LYS A 254 6.41 19.13 3.99
CA LYS A 254 6.52 20.57 4.28
C LYS A 254 7.97 21.02 4.29
N ALA A 255 8.83 20.35 5.05
CA ALA A 255 10.24 20.71 5.17
C ALA A 255 10.97 20.62 3.82
N LEU A 256 10.67 19.57 3.03
CA LEU A 256 11.26 19.39 1.69
C LEU A 256 10.82 20.51 0.73
N VAL A 257 9.55 20.87 0.71
CA VAL A 257 9.03 21.95 -0.15
C VAL A 257 9.69 23.29 0.20
N ASP A 258 9.83 23.63 1.50
CA ASP A 258 10.53 24.83 1.96
C ASP A 258 12.02 24.82 1.52
N ASP A 259 12.66 23.69 1.54
CA ASP A 259 14.06 23.58 1.12
C ASP A 259 14.23 23.63 -0.40
N LEU A 260 13.29 23.07 -1.17
CA LEU A 260 13.25 23.20 -2.63
C LEU A 260 13.04 24.65 -3.06
N GLU A 261 12.19 25.40 -2.36
CA GLU A 261 11.99 26.84 -2.58
C GLU A 261 13.27 27.62 -2.33
N LYS A 262 13.95 27.41 -1.18
CA LYS A 262 15.23 28.03 -0.86
C LYS A 262 16.34 27.70 -1.86
N ALA A 263 16.31 26.50 -2.43
CA ALA A 263 17.25 26.07 -3.45
C ALA A 263 16.91 26.60 -4.86
N GLY A 264 15.79 27.29 -5.03
CA GLY A 264 15.32 27.79 -6.34
C GLY A 264 14.87 26.67 -7.29
N LEU A 265 14.51 25.48 -6.75
CA LEU A 265 14.06 24.32 -7.51
C LEU A 265 12.55 24.16 -7.51
N LEU A 266 11.82 24.81 -6.62
CA LEU A 266 10.37 24.87 -6.64
C LEU A 266 9.91 25.93 -7.65
N VAL A 267 9.16 25.49 -8.67
CA VAL A 267 8.68 26.40 -9.75
C VAL A 267 7.38 27.08 -9.35
N LYS A 268 6.41 26.29 -8.92
CA LYS A 268 5.08 26.75 -8.48
C LYS A 268 4.37 25.67 -7.69
N VAL A 269 3.33 26.10 -6.97
CA VAL A 269 2.40 25.20 -6.25
C VAL A 269 1.00 25.50 -6.77
N VAL A 270 0.33 24.48 -7.31
CA VAL A 270 -0.99 24.60 -7.92
C VAL A 270 -2.00 23.81 -7.09
N PRO A 271 -3.09 24.44 -6.58
CA PRO A 271 -4.16 23.68 -5.91
C PRO A 271 -4.72 22.59 -6.81
N HIS A 272 -4.88 21.40 -6.26
CA HIS A 272 -5.38 20.23 -6.97
C HIS A 272 -6.23 19.36 -6.03
N SER A 273 -7.45 19.02 -6.46
CA SER A 273 -8.28 18.04 -5.78
C SER A 273 -8.10 16.67 -6.45
N HIS A 274 -7.87 15.66 -5.65
CA HIS A 274 -7.68 14.29 -6.15
C HIS A 274 -8.23 13.27 -5.16
N ASN A 275 -8.55 12.10 -5.67
CA ASN A 275 -9.00 10.98 -4.86
C ASN A 275 -7.80 10.31 -4.18
N VAL A 276 -7.87 10.22 -2.85
CA VAL A 276 -6.85 9.55 -2.03
C VAL A 276 -7.43 8.29 -1.43
N GLY A 277 -6.71 7.18 -1.52
CA GLY A 277 -7.08 5.94 -0.88
C GLY A 277 -6.92 6.03 0.63
N VAL A 278 -7.96 5.66 1.38
CA VAL A 278 -7.95 5.56 2.84
C VAL A 278 -8.42 4.18 3.27
N HIS A 279 -7.92 3.72 4.41
CA HIS A 279 -8.36 2.44 5.00
C HIS A 279 -9.75 2.58 5.61
N ASP A 280 -10.72 1.77 5.21
CA ASP A 280 -12.14 1.81 5.62
C ASP A 280 -12.37 1.80 7.14
N ARG A 281 -11.44 1.28 7.93
CA ARG A 281 -11.57 1.08 9.39
C ARG A 281 -10.98 2.18 10.24
N CYS A 282 -9.93 2.85 9.78
CA CYS A 282 -9.23 3.86 10.56
C CYS A 282 -9.08 5.20 9.82
N HIS A 283 -9.58 5.29 8.57
CA HIS A 283 -9.53 6.48 7.71
C HIS A 283 -8.13 7.07 7.52
N THR A 284 -7.11 6.21 7.66
CA THR A 284 -5.72 6.62 7.41
C THR A 284 -5.41 6.48 5.93
N THR A 285 -4.75 7.50 5.38
CA THR A 285 -4.24 7.45 4.00
C THR A 285 -3.30 6.26 3.81
N VAL A 286 -3.58 5.48 2.79
CA VAL A 286 -2.81 4.27 2.40
C VAL A 286 -1.45 4.65 1.82
N GLU A 287 -0.44 3.84 2.10
CA GLU A 287 0.89 3.89 1.50
C GLU A 287 1.13 2.71 0.56
#